data_f9bb51fc0038f4892e854fc11d6d20c1
#
_entry.id   f9bb51fc0038f4892e854fc11d6d20c1
#
_cell.length_a   1.000
_cell.length_b   1.000
_cell.length_c   1.000
_cell.angle_alpha   90.00
_cell.angle_beta   90.00
_cell.angle_gamma   90.00
#
_symmetry.space_group_name_H-M   'P 1'
#
loop_
_entity.id
_entity.type
_entity.pdbx_description
1 polymer ?
#
loop_
_entity_poly.entity_id
_entity_poly.type
_entity_poly.pdbx_seq_one_letter_code
_entity_poly.pdbx_strand_id
1 'polypeptide(L)'
;MRMEKDYSIFFQLIRLGLGISDEAVGIPMEAWKGLYKEAERQSMLGVVFEGVNRNVNLGGTKPPTALVLKWMGISQVIKRKNVKFDVEAKRLTQLFDENGIFTVILKGQGNELLYPVRGCRIPGDIDIFVDGGKDFVVDWIDRHGLADRAEKATYHHVHLLPGASGIDIEVHFLPSSGLFFPTHRHRLQRFLQSEVRNSVMCDRGFRIPSAMFNLLMQLAHIHCHFFSGGIGLRQMNDFYYVLMSSSKDERVEAMALIRKMGMRNTAAALMWVLKEVFFMDAEWMLCSPDESLGNVLLGEVFKGGNFGHYLFDNEEAFFLKAVLRRKRFLKLLRFGVLETIGQMWFDTMYIVKKLI
;
A
#
# COMPACT_ATOMS: atom_id res chain seq x y z
N MET A 1 24.88 3.42 0.36
CA MET A 1 24.71 4.35 1.50
C MET A 1 24.15 3.51 2.63
N ARG A 2 24.94 3.17 3.64
CA ARG A 2 24.44 2.43 4.82
C ARG A 2 23.35 3.29 5.50
N MET A 3 22.30 2.67 6.00
CA MET A 3 21.32 3.40 6.82
C MET A 3 22.03 3.94 8.07
N GLU A 4 21.92 5.24 8.32
CA GLU A 4 22.55 5.90 9.48
C GLU A 4 21.94 5.48 10.81
N LYS A 5 20.73 4.88 10.80
CA LYS A 5 19.97 4.45 11.97
C LYS A 5 19.79 2.94 11.95
N ASP A 6 20.06 2.29 13.07
CA ASP A 6 19.78 0.87 13.23
C ASP A 6 18.27 0.65 13.47
N TYR A 7 17.62 -0.08 12.55
CA TYR A 7 16.22 -0.46 12.63
C TYR A 7 16.01 -1.93 13.01
N SER A 8 17.05 -2.64 13.44
CA SER A 8 17.00 -4.08 13.71
C SER A 8 15.91 -4.46 14.72
N ILE A 9 15.82 -3.74 15.84
CA ILE A 9 14.79 -3.92 16.87
C ILE A 9 13.38 -3.68 16.29
N PHE A 10 13.23 -2.67 15.45
CA PHE A 10 11.94 -2.36 14.82
C PHE A 10 11.49 -3.50 13.90
N PHE A 11 12.41 -4.06 13.10
CA PHE A 11 12.12 -5.22 12.25
C PHE A 11 11.80 -6.47 13.06
N GLN A 12 12.50 -6.70 14.17
CA GLN A 12 12.19 -7.83 15.06
C GLN A 12 10.78 -7.71 15.65
N LEU A 13 10.36 -6.52 16.09
CA LEU A 13 8.98 -6.30 16.56
C LEU A 13 7.94 -6.52 15.45
N ILE A 14 8.21 -6.11 14.20
CA ILE A 14 7.35 -6.41 13.07
C ILE A 14 7.23 -7.92 12.88
N ARG A 15 8.35 -8.65 12.84
CA ARG A 15 8.39 -10.11 12.67
C ARG A 15 7.63 -10.84 13.78
N LEU A 16 7.82 -10.43 15.03
CA LEU A 16 7.05 -10.94 16.15
C LEU A 16 5.55 -10.70 15.96
N GLY A 17 5.15 -9.47 15.58
CA GLY A 17 3.75 -9.11 15.38
C GLY A 17 3.06 -9.87 14.25
N LEU A 18 3.82 -10.29 13.27
CA LEU A 18 3.37 -11.08 12.12
C LEU A 18 3.51 -12.58 12.34
N GLY A 19 4.08 -13.02 13.45
CA GLY A 19 4.31 -14.45 13.71
C GLY A 19 5.42 -15.07 12.89
N ILE A 20 6.31 -14.28 12.34
CA ILE A 20 7.47 -14.70 11.54
C ILE A 20 8.64 -15.13 12.44
N SER A 21 8.71 -14.61 13.67
CA SER A 21 9.73 -14.94 14.66
C SER A 21 9.09 -15.21 16.03
N ASP A 22 9.74 -16.08 16.80
CA ASP A 22 9.41 -16.42 18.19
C ASP A 22 10.56 -16.08 19.15
N GLU A 23 11.52 -15.25 18.70
CA GLU A 23 12.66 -14.85 19.51
C GLU A 23 12.38 -13.52 20.23
N ALA A 24 12.43 -13.57 21.59
CA ALA A 24 12.31 -12.36 22.39
C ALA A 24 13.49 -11.42 22.17
N VAL A 25 13.22 -10.11 22.19
CA VAL A 25 14.24 -9.08 22.01
C VAL A 25 14.34 -8.19 23.26
N GLY A 26 15.58 -7.94 23.70
CA GLY A 26 15.90 -6.96 24.73
C GLY A 26 15.87 -5.55 24.14
N ILE A 27 14.97 -4.71 24.64
CA ILE A 27 14.77 -3.35 24.12
C ILE A 27 15.15 -2.35 25.22
N PRO A 28 16.13 -1.45 24.98
CA PRO A 28 16.46 -0.39 25.92
C PRO A 28 15.28 0.52 26.20
N MET A 29 15.15 0.98 27.44
CA MET A 29 14.00 1.77 27.89
C MET A 29 13.82 3.07 27.07
N GLU A 30 14.89 3.70 26.70
CA GLU A 30 14.93 4.92 25.88
C GLU A 30 14.49 4.71 24.42
N ALA A 31 14.60 3.48 23.88
CA ALA A 31 14.26 3.17 22.49
C ALA A 31 12.73 3.14 22.25
N TRP A 32 11.92 2.84 23.25
CA TRP A 32 10.47 2.63 23.12
C TRP A 32 9.72 3.80 22.47
N LYS A 33 10.05 5.04 22.87
CA LYS A 33 9.43 6.23 22.29
C LYS A 33 9.75 6.38 20.80
N GLY A 34 10.98 6.03 20.40
CA GLY A 34 11.40 6.03 18.99
C GLY A 34 10.71 4.96 18.17
N LEU A 35 10.59 3.75 18.71
CA LEU A 35 9.88 2.61 18.08
C LEU A 35 8.39 2.92 17.86
N TYR A 36 7.72 3.51 18.85
CA TYR A 36 6.33 3.95 18.71
C TYR A 36 6.16 4.96 17.58
N LYS A 37 7.01 6.00 17.55
CA LYS A 37 6.98 7.03 16.50
C LYS A 37 7.24 6.44 15.11
N GLU A 38 8.17 5.50 15.00
CA GLU A 38 8.44 4.86 13.72
C GLU A 38 7.27 3.97 13.27
N ALA A 39 6.65 3.22 14.19
CA ALA A 39 5.43 2.46 13.91
C ALA A 39 4.28 3.35 13.41
N GLU A 40 4.14 4.55 13.99
CA GLU A 40 3.18 5.56 13.55
C GLU A 40 3.51 6.08 12.14
N ARG A 41 4.76 6.46 11.89
CA ARG A 41 5.24 6.96 10.59
C ARG A 41 5.04 5.96 9.46
N GLN A 42 5.21 4.67 9.75
CA GLN A 42 5.06 3.58 8.77
C GLN A 42 3.64 3.02 8.68
N SER A 43 2.68 3.57 9.44
CA SER A 43 1.31 3.03 9.57
C SER A 43 1.28 1.56 10.00
N MET A 44 2.19 1.18 10.90
CA MET A 44 2.38 -0.18 11.42
C MET A 44 2.04 -0.33 12.91
N LEU A 45 1.37 0.67 13.51
CA LEU A 45 1.10 0.69 14.97
C LEU A 45 0.42 -0.59 15.47
N GLY A 46 -0.57 -1.11 14.76
CA GLY A 46 -1.27 -2.33 15.18
C GLY A 46 -0.37 -3.56 15.12
N VAL A 47 0.35 -3.76 14.00
CA VAL A 47 1.27 -4.88 13.81
C VAL A 47 2.39 -4.85 14.85
N VAL A 48 3.04 -3.70 15.02
CA VAL A 48 4.15 -3.57 15.99
C VAL A 48 3.67 -3.74 17.42
N PHE A 49 2.43 -3.34 17.76
CA PHE A 49 1.86 -3.58 19.08
C PHE A 49 1.63 -5.07 19.36
N GLU A 50 1.15 -5.83 18.37
CA GLU A 50 1.08 -7.30 18.51
C GLU A 50 2.49 -7.90 18.71
N GLY A 51 3.52 -7.35 18.06
CA GLY A 51 4.92 -7.71 18.30
C GLY A 51 5.40 -7.40 19.70
N VAL A 52 5.01 -6.24 20.26
CA VAL A 52 5.30 -5.87 21.65
C VAL A 52 4.64 -6.86 22.62
N ASN A 53 3.38 -7.20 22.41
CA ASN A 53 2.67 -8.16 23.24
C ASN A 53 3.35 -9.53 23.22
N ARG A 54 3.71 -10.01 22.02
CA ARG A 54 4.38 -11.29 21.88
C ARG A 54 5.78 -11.28 22.48
N ASN A 55 6.54 -10.19 22.32
CA ASN A 55 7.85 -10.00 22.96
C ASN A 55 7.76 -10.13 24.48
N VAL A 56 6.78 -9.49 25.10
CA VAL A 56 6.56 -9.56 26.55
C VAL A 56 6.18 -10.96 26.99
N ASN A 57 5.33 -11.65 26.25
CA ASN A 57 4.92 -13.03 26.54
C ASN A 57 6.08 -14.03 26.44
N LEU A 58 7.07 -13.75 25.58
CA LEU A 58 8.31 -14.52 25.43
C LEU A 58 9.39 -14.16 26.46
N GLY A 59 9.09 -13.27 27.42
CA GLY A 59 10.04 -12.85 28.44
C GLY A 59 10.93 -11.65 28.07
N GLY A 60 10.65 -11.00 26.95
CA GLY A 60 11.36 -9.79 26.54
C GLY A 60 10.98 -8.55 27.38
N THR A 61 11.66 -7.44 27.13
CA THR A 61 11.46 -6.18 27.89
C THR A 61 10.09 -5.56 27.61
N LYS A 62 9.53 -4.93 28.64
CA LYS A 62 8.23 -4.22 28.59
C LYS A 62 8.44 -2.73 28.29
N PRO A 63 7.56 -2.10 27.48
CA PRO A 63 7.51 -0.65 27.37
C PRO A 63 7.09 0.02 28.71
N PRO A 64 7.36 1.33 28.89
CA PRO A 64 6.78 2.10 30.00
C PRO A 64 5.25 1.96 30.04
N THR A 65 4.67 1.81 31.24
CA THR A 65 3.21 1.55 31.41
C THR A 65 2.33 2.55 30.68
N ALA A 66 2.65 3.86 30.76
CA ALA A 66 1.89 4.90 30.08
C ALA A 66 1.88 4.71 28.54
N LEU A 67 3.00 4.25 27.97
CA LEU A 67 3.12 3.97 26.54
C LEU A 67 2.33 2.71 26.15
N VAL A 68 2.37 1.66 26.97
CA VAL A 68 1.56 0.44 26.76
C VAL A 68 0.08 0.79 26.71
N LEU A 69 -0.43 1.55 27.69
CA LEU A 69 -1.84 1.94 27.75
C LEU A 69 -2.25 2.78 26.52
N LYS A 70 -1.42 3.74 26.13
CA LYS A 70 -1.64 4.53 24.90
C LYS A 70 -1.71 3.64 23.66
N TRP A 71 -0.74 2.74 23.49
CA TRP A 71 -0.63 1.88 22.31
C TRP A 71 -1.77 0.86 22.23
N MET A 72 -2.12 0.27 23.38
CA MET A 72 -3.29 -0.60 23.50
C MET A 72 -4.58 0.11 23.09
N GLY A 73 -4.80 1.35 23.59
CA GLY A 73 -5.96 2.16 23.22
C GLY A 73 -6.04 2.39 21.70
N ILE A 74 -4.93 2.75 21.07
CA ILE A 74 -4.86 2.94 19.61
C ILE A 74 -5.10 1.62 18.87
N SER A 75 -4.53 0.50 19.33
CA SER A 75 -4.76 -0.81 18.72
C SER A 75 -6.24 -1.20 18.73
N GLN A 76 -6.96 -0.92 19.84
CA GLN A 76 -8.42 -1.15 19.90
C GLN A 76 -9.20 -0.24 18.94
N VAL A 77 -8.75 1.00 18.73
CA VAL A 77 -9.34 1.90 17.74
C VAL A 77 -9.13 1.34 16.32
N ILE A 78 -7.94 0.82 16.02
CA ILE A 78 -7.63 0.21 14.72
C ILE A 78 -8.54 -1.00 14.48
N LYS A 79 -8.69 -1.90 15.46
CA LYS A 79 -9.58 -3.08 15.38
C LYS A 79 -11.03 -2.67 15.11
N ARG A 80 -11.54 -1.67 15.82
CA ARG A 80 -12.91 -1.15 15.61
C ARG A 80 -13.07 -0.48 14.22
N LYS A 81 -12.05 0.22 13.74
CA LYS A 81 -12.07 0.79 12.39
C LYS A 81 -12.18 -0.32 11.33
N ASN A 82 -11.40 -1.39 11.43
CA ASN A 82 -11.50 -2.51 10.48
C ASN A 82 -12.90 -3.09 10.41
N VAL A 83 -13.57 -3.30 11.55
CA VAL A 83 -14.98 -3.77 11.55
C VAL A 83 -15.90 -2.80 10.82
N LYS A 84 -15.75 -1.48 11.03
CA LYS A 84 -16.55 -0.48 10.30
C LYS A 84 -16.28 -0.52 8.79
N PHE A 85 -15.02 -0.69 8.40
CA PHE A 85 -14.64 -0.81 6.98
C PHE A 85 -15.22 -2.06 6.33
N ASP A 86 -15.24 -3.19 7.04
CA ASP A 86 -15.86 -4.42 6.54
C ASP A 86 -17.37 -4.24 6.30
N VAL A 87 -18.06 -3.62 7.26
CA VAL A 87 -19.49 -3.33 7.16
C VAL A 87 -19.77 -2.42 5.95
N GLU A 88 -18.96 -1.40 5.75
CA GLU A 88 -19.12 -0.47 4.62
C GLU A 88 -18.78 -1.11 3.28
N ALA A 89 -17.71 -1.90 3.19
CA ALA A 89 -17.36 -2.66 1.99
C ALA A 89 -18.47 -3.64 1.58
N LYS A 90 -19.08 -4.33 2.56
CA LYS A 90 -20.23 -5.18 2.33
C LYS A 90 -21.44 -4.39 1.83
N ARG A 91 -21.76 -3.26 2.49
CA ARG A 91 -22.89 -2.39 2.10
C ARG A 91 -22.74 -1.88 0.67
N LEU A 92 -21.54 -1.43 0.30
CA LEU A 92 -21.25 -0.97 -1.06
C LEU A 92 -21.42 -2.11 -2.08
N THR A 93 -20.89 -3.30 -1.79
CA THR A 93 -21.03 -4.46 -2.65
C THR A 93 -22.51 -4.80 -2.87
N GLN A 94 -23.31 -4.82 -1.81
CA GLN A 94 -24.75 -5.07 -1.89
C GLN A 94 -25.49 -4.00 -2.71
N LEU A 95 -25.19 -2.71 -2.45
CA LEU A 95 -25.80 -1.60 -3.18
C LEU A 95 -25.63 -1.74 -4.69
N PHE A 96 -24.43 -2.06 -5.15
CA PHE A 96 -24.17 -2.23 -6.58
C PHE A 96 -24.72 -3.54 -7.13
N ASP A 97 -24.64 -4.66 -6.38
CA ASP A 97 -25.19 -5.96 -6.79
C ASP A 97 -26.71 -5.90 -6.99
N GLU A 98 -27.45 -5.20 -6.10
CA GLU A 98 -28.90 -4.98 -6.21
C GLU A 98 -29.29 -4.21 -7.49
N ASN A 99 -28.34 -3.45 -8.05
CA ASN A 99 -28.48 -2.74 -9.31
C ASN A 99 -27.86 -3.48 -10.52
N GLY A 100 -27.45 -4.75 -10.34
CA GLY A 100 -26.86 -5.56 -11.39
C GLY A 100 -25.44 -5.12 -11.80
N ILE A 101 -24.73 -4.37 -10.95
CA ILE A 101 -23.41 -3.81 -11.22
C ILE A 101 -22.34 -4.61 -10.49
N PHE A 102 -21.39 -5.15 -11.23
CA PHE A 102 -20.29 -5.93 -10.66
C PHE A 102 -19.25 -5.04 -9.97
N THR A 103 -18.84 -5.45 -8.77
CA THR A 103 -17.86 -4.70 -7.97
C THR A 103 -16.81 -5.58 -7.30
N VAL A 104 -15.64 -5.00 -6.99
CA VAL A 104 -14.55 -5.67 -6.28
C VAL A 104 -13.83 -4.67 -5.36
N ILE A 105 -13.60 -5.05 -4.11
CA ILE A 105 -12.73 -4.28 -3.19
C ILE A 105 -11.27 -4.53 -3.55
N LEU A 106 -10.58 -3.52 -4.06
CA LEU A 106 -9.28 -3.68 -4.74
C LEU A 106 -8.09 -3.97 -3.83
N LYS A 107 -8.07 -3.43 -2.64
CA LYS A 107 -6.96 -3.51 -1.65
C LYS A 107 -7.54 -3.35 -0.23
N GLY A 108 -6.80 -2.82 0.70
CA GLY A 108 -7.31 -2.48 2.04
C GLY A 108 -7.90 -3.68 2.77
N GLN A 109 -9.21 -3.79 2.76
CA GLN A 109 -9.93 -4.85 3.48
C GLN A 109 -9.68 -6.25 2.91
N GLY A 110 -9.46 -6.37 1.59
CA GLY A 110 -9.04 -7.63 0.98
C GLY A 110 -7.67 -8.10 1.49
N ASN A 111 -6.73 -7.17 1.62
CA ASN A 111 -5.39 -7.49 2.15
C ASN A 111 -5.43 -7.84 3.64
N GLU A 112 -6.29 -7.18 4.41
CA GLU A 112 -6.44 -7.45 5.86
C GLU A 112 -6.83 -8.92 6.13
N LEU A 113 -7.56 -9.54 5.20
CA LEU A 113 -7.90 -10.97 5.28
C LEU A 113 -6.69 -11.90 5.26
N LEU A 114 -5.57 -11.46 4.72
CA LEU A 114 -4.35 -12.25 4.62
C LEU A 114 -3.46 -12.18 5.88
N TYR A 115 -3.75 -11.23 6.79
CA TYR A 115 -2.94 -11.04 8.00
C TYR A 115 -3.23 -12.12 9.05
N PRO A 116 -2.19 -12.63 9.76
CA PRO A 116 -2.38 -13.66 10.79
C PRO A 116 -3.16 -13.17 12.00
N VAL A 117 -3.03 -11.87 12.32
CA VAL A 117 -3.78 -11.21 13.40
C VAL A 117 -4.78 -10.23 12.79
N ARG A 118 -6.04 -10.58 12.88
CA ARG A 118 -7.14 -9.77 12.35
C ARG A 118 -7.26 -8.42 13.05
N GLY A 119 -7.52 -7.38 12.27
CA GLY A 119 -7.72 -6.02 12.76
C GLY A 119 -6.46 -5.28 13.17
N CYS A 120 -5.25 -5.83 12.98
CA CYS A 120 -4.01 -5.13 13.28
C CYS A 120 -3.51 -4.23 12.13
N ARG A 121 -3.99 -4.44 10.91
CA ARG A 121 -3.68 -3.57 9.76
C ARG A 121 -4.43 -2.24 9.90
N ILE A 122 -3.72 -1.11 9.75
CA ILE A 122 -4.35 0.22 9.77
C ILE A 122 -5.09 0.42 8.44
N PRO A 123 -6.44 0.57 8.45
CA PRO A 123 -7.20 0.91 7.25
C PRO A 123 -6.99 2.38 6.86
N GLY A 124 -7.06 2.69 5.59
CA GLY A 124 -6.99 4.06 5.04
C GLY A 124 -8.34 4.48 4.47
N ASP A 125 -8.59 4.06 3.27
CA ASP A 125 -9.73 4.30 2.40
C ASP A 125 -10.36 2.99 1.94
N ILE A 126 -11.52 3.03 1.30
CA ILE A 126 -12.10 1.91 0.57
C ILE A 126 -11.97 2.19 -0.92
N ASP A 127 -11.16 1.39 -1.61
CA ASP A 127 -11.07 1.37 -3.05
C ASP A 127 -12.00 0.29 -3.60
N ILE A 128 -13.09 0.67 -4.25
CA ILE A 128 -14.01 -0.27 -4.87
C ILE A 128 -14.01 -0.11 -6.39
N PHE A 129 -13.64 -1.17 -7.11
CA PHE A 129 -13.85 -1.22 -8.57
C PHE A 129 -15.32 -1.42 -8.87
N VAL A 130 -15.84 -0.62 -9.79
CA VAL A 130 -17.21 -0.69 -10.31
C VAL A 130 -17.14 -0.83 -11.82
N ASP A 131 -17.76 -1.87 -12.34
CA ASP A 131 -17.76 -2.15 -13.76
C ASP A 131 -18.72 -1.22 -14.53
N GLY A 132 -18.44 -1.01 -15.82
CA GLY A 132 -19.26 -0.19 -16.72
C GLY A 132 -18.51 0.99 -17.36
N GLY A 133 -17.28 1.28 -16.90
CA GLY A 133 -16.48 2.36 -17.44
C GLY A 133 -16.86 3.73 -16.87
N LYS A 134 -16.05 4.74 -17.22
CA LYS A 134 -16.10 6.07 -16.59
C LYS A 134 -17.48 6.72 -16.68
N ASP A 135 -18.00 6.84 -17.90
CA ASP A 135 -19.22 7.64 -18.13
C ASP A 135 -20.43 7.01 -17.43
N PHE A 136 -20.55 5.69 -17.50
CA PHE A 136 -21.59 4.95 -16.79
C PHE A 136 -21.49 5.11 -15.28
N VAL A 137 -20.28 4.89 -14.71
CA VAL A 137 -20.09 4.91 -13.25
C VAL A 137 -20.31 6.32 -12.69
N VAL A 138 -19.77 7.36 -13.34
CA VAL A 138 -19.95 8.75 -12.89
C VAL A 138 -21.42 9.15 -12.96
N ASP A 139 -22.09 8.88 -14.07
CA ASP A 139 -23.50 9.22 -14.26
C ASP A 139 -24.41 8.43 -13.28
N TRP A 140 -24.10 7.16 -13.00
CA TRP A 140 -24.84 6.37 -12.02
C TRP A 140 -24.71 6.96 -10.60
N ILE A 141 -23.48 7.32 -10.18
CA ILE A 141 -23.18 7.92 -8.88
C ILE A 141 -23.89 9.28 -8.74
N ASP A 142 -23.84 10.11 -9.78
CA ASP A 142 -24.52 11.43 -9.80
C ASP A 142 -26.03 11.30 -9.67
N ARG A 143 -26.65 10.39 -10.43
CA ARG A 143 -28.11 10.15 -10.35
C ARG A 143 -28.59 9.63 -9.00
N HIS A 144 -27.73 8.92 -8.27
CA HIS A 144 -28.05 8.45 -6.93
C HIS A 144 -27.67 9.42 -5.81
N GLY A 145 -27.17 10.63 -6.17
CA GLY A 145 -26.79 11.66 -5.21
C GLY A 145 -25.61 11.26 -4.30
N LEU A 146 -24.74 10.38 -4.77
CA LEU A 146 -23.61 9.83 -4.00
C LEU A 146 -22.28 10.53 -4.29
N ALA A 147 -22.22 11.40 -5.33
CA ALA A 147 -20.99 12.06 -5.73
C ALA A 147 -20.54 13.10 -4.71
N ASP A 148 -19.25 13.09 -4.36
CA ASP A 148 -18.63 14.25 -3.74
C ASP A 148 -18.38 15.32 -4.80
N ARG A 149 -19.26 16.33 -4.85
CA ARG A 149 -19.16 17.43 -5.83
C ARG A 149 -18.00 18.39 -5.57
N ALA A 150 -17.37 18.32 -4.40
CA ALA A 150 -16.17 19.09 -4.10
C ALA A 150 -14.94 18.56 -4.85
N GLU A 151 -14.96 17.25 -5.21
CA GLU A 151 -13.86 16.59 -5.93
C GLU A 151 -14.30 16.18 -7.35
N LYS A 152 -13.50 16.60 -8.35
CA LYS A 152 -13.73 16.19 -9.74
C LYS A 152 -13.25 14.76 -9.95
N ALA A 153 -14.02 14.00 -10.73
CA ALA A 153 -13.61 12.67 -11.16
C ALA A 153 -12.22 12.73 -11.83
N THR A 154 -11.31 11.86 -11.36
CA THR A 154 -9.99 11.69 -11.94
C THR A 154 -10.09 10.89 -13.25
N TYR A 155 -8.96 10.44 -13.80
CA TYR A 155 -8.99 9.57 -14.97
C TYR A 155 -9.32 8.12 -14.63
N HIS A 156 -9.32 7.70 -13.36
CA HIS A 156 -9.49 6.30 -12.93
C HIS A 156 -10.51 6.09 -11.79
N HIS A 157 -10.84 7.13 -11.00
CA HIS A 157 -11.81 7.05 -9.90
C HIS A 157 -12.61 8.34 -9.70
N VAL A 158 -13.65 8.24 -8.90
CA VAL A 158 -14.44 9.35 -8.33
C VAL A 158 -14.65 9.09 -6.84
N HIS A 159 -14.66 10.16 -6.04
CA HIS A 159 -14.93 10.08 -4.60
C HIS A 159 -16.44 10.09 -4.33
N LEU A 160 -16.89 9.26 -3.37
CA LEU A 160 -18.24 9.36 -2.84
C LEU A 160 -18.28 10.37 -1.69
N LEU A 161 -19.44 10.98 -1.51
CA LEU A 161 -19.74 11.75 -0.31
C LEU A 161 -19.47 10.88 0.93
N PRO A 162 -18.73 11.41 1.92
CA PRO A 162 -18.58 10.71 3.19
C PRO A 162 -19.96 10.44 3.79
N GLY A 163 -20.33 9.16 3.87
CA GLY A 163 -21.59 8.74 4.52
C GLY A 163 -21.51 8.87 6.04
N ALA A 164 -22.50 8.36 6.74
CA ALA A 164 -22.54 8.32 8.21
C ALA A 164 -21.33 7.60 8.85
N SER A 165 -20.64 6.75 8.08
CA SER A 165 -19.42 6.06 8.49
C SER A 165 -18.21 6.99 8.60
N GLY A 166 -18.19 8.11 7.86
CA GLY A 166 -17.03 9.00 7.73
C GLY A 166 -15.81 8.32 7.09
N ILE A 167 -16.03 7.28 6.30
CA ILE A 167 -14.99 6.55 5.57
C ILE A 167 -14.84 7.16 4.18
N ASP A 168 -13.60 7.46 3.78
CA ASP A 168 -13.30 7.89 2.42
C ASP A 168 -13.44 6.72 1.45
N ILE A 169 -14.22 6.90 0.38
CA ILE A 169 -14.53 5.86 -0.60
C ILE A 169 -14.14 6.36 -1.98
N GLU A 170 -13.23 5.63 -2.63
CA GLU A 170 -12.85 5.83 -4.02
C GLU A 170 -13.51 4.77 -4.89
N VAL A 171 -14.43 5.21 -5.75
CA VAL A 171 -15.06 4.34 -6.77
C VAL A 171 -14.22 4.35 -8.03
N HIS A 172 -13.56 3.26 -8.29
CA HIS A 172 -12.68 3.06 -9.43
C HIS A 172 -13.43 2.51 -10.63
N PHE A 173 -13.42 3.20 -11.75
CA PHE A 173 -13.87 2.69 -13.06
C PHE A 173 -12.72 2.13 -13.89
N LEU A 174 -11.47 2.34 -13.46
CA LEU A 174 -10.27 1.62 -13.88
C LEU A 174 -9.58 1.02 -12.65
N PRO A 175 -9.15 -0.24 -12.69
CA PRO A 175 -8.67 -0.96 -11.50
C PRO A 175 -7.39 -0.40 -10.86
N SER A 176 -6.67 0.51 -11.52
CA SER A 176 -5.42 1.08 -11.03
C SER A 176 -5.23 2.49 -11.56
N SER A 177 -4.47 3.31 -10.84
CA SER A 177 -3.92 4.58 -11.37
C SER A 177 -2.95 4.37 -12.54
N GLY A 178 -2.50 3.15 -12.77
CA GLY A 178 -1.62 2.77 -13.88
C GLY A 178 -0.16 3.11 -13.63
N LEU A 179 0.63 3.06 -14.69
CA LEU A 179 2.05 3.36 -14.73
C LEU A 179 2.28 4.68 -15.47
N PHE A 180 3.48 5.29 -15.35
CA PHE A 180 3.73 6.59 -15.95
C PHE A 180 3.95 6.51 -17.46
N PHE A 181 4.63 5.46 -17.94
CA PHE A 181 4.87 5.29 -19.37
C PHE A 181 3.61 4.75 -20.08
N PRO A 182 3.11 5.39 -21.16
CA PRO A 182 1.79 5.08 -21.74
C PRO A 182 1.59 3.62 -22.15
N THR A 183 2.58 2.98 -22.77
CA THR A 183 2.46 1.56 -23.20
C THR A 183 2.45 0.60 -22.02
N HIS A 184 3.19 0.89 -20.94
CA HIS A 184 3.17 0.10 -19.71
C HIS A 184 1.82 0.24 -19.00
N ARG A 185 1.30 1.47 -18.91
CA ARG A 185 -0.04 1.77 -18.38
C ARG A 185 -1.12 1.01 -19.13
N HIS A 186 -1.10 1.06 -20.46
CA HIS A 186 -2.09 0.36 -21.28
C HIS A 186 -2.06 -1.16 -21.06
N ARG A 187 -0.85 -1.76 -21.01
CA ARG A 187 -0.69 -3.20 -20.75
C ARG A 187 -1.22 -3.57 -19.36
N LEU A 188 -0.88 -2.79 -18.33
CA LEU A 188 -1.36 -3.02 -16.97
C LEU A 188 -2.88 -2.94 -16.91
N GLN A 189 -3.48 -1.86 -17.40
CA GLN A 189 -4.94 -1.68 -17.37
C GLN A 189 -5.67 -2.78 -18.12
N ARG A 190 -5.19 -3.15 -19.31
CA ARG A 190 -5.78 -4.24 -20.09
C ARG A 190 -5.77 -5.56 -19.35
N PHE A 191 -4.65 -5.88 -18.71
CA PHE A 191 -4.53 -7.08 -17.87
C PHE A 191 -5.49 -7.01 -16.67
N LEU A 192 -5.44 -5.94 -15.90
CA LEU A 192 -6.26 -5.82 -14.69
C LEU A 192 -7.76 -5.81 -14.98
N GLN A 193 -8.21 -5.18 -16.07
CA GLN A 193 -9.61 -5.19 -16.49
C GLN A 193 -10.11 -6.59 -16.88
N SER A 194 -9.25 -7.44 -17.45
CA SER A 194 -9.62 -8.84 -17.71
C SER A 194 -9.58 -9.67 -16.44
N GLU A 195 -8.55 -9.49 -15.61
CA GLU A 195 -8.29 -10.32 -14.44
C GLU A 195 -9.26 -10.02 -13.27
N VAL A 196 -9.79 -8.79 -13.17
CA VAL A 196 -10.72 -8.42 -12.09
C VAL A 196 -11.99 -9.30 -12.06
N ARG A 197 -12.34 -9.93 -13.17
CA ARG A 197 -13.46 -10.88 -13.27
C ARG A 197 -13.22 -12.19 -12.53
N ASN A 198 -11.96 -12.54 -12.25
CA ASN A 198 -11.56 -13.71 -11.48
C ASN A 198 -11.61 -13.47 -9.95
N SER A 199 -12.25 -12.38 -9.52
CA SER A 199 -12.48 -12.09 -8.10
C SER A 199 -13.46 -13.07 -7.46
N VAL A 200 -13.29 -13.27 -6.15
CA VAL A 200 -14.12 -14.19 -5.37
C VAL A 200 -14.84 -13.47 -4.23
N MET A 201 -16.06 -13.93 -3.90
CA MET A 201 -16.78 -13.44 -2.72
C MET A 201 -16.10 -13.99 -1.46
N CYS A 202 -15.69 -13.11 -0.54
CA CYS A 202 -15.15 -13.51 0.75
C CYS A 202 -16.27 -13.72 1.80
N ASP A 203 -15.89 -14.32 2.92
CA ASP A 203 -16.79 -14.61 4.06
C ASP A 203 -17.40 -13.36 4.71
N ARG A 204 -16.82 -12.18 4.46
CA ARG A 204 -17.33 -10.88 4.96
C ARG A 204 -18.36 -10.23 4.04
N GLY A 205 -18.69 -10.83 2.90
CA GLY A 205 -19.76 -10.40 2.00
C GLY A 205 -19.39 -9.30 1.02
N PHE A 206 -18.10 -9.24 0.61
CA PHE A 206 -17.62 -8.44 -0.52
C PHE A 206 -16.64 -9.24 -1.39
N ARG A 207 -16.47 -8.83 -2.65
CA ARG A 207 -15.53 -9.50 -3.55
C ARG A 207 -14.12 -8.97 -3.38
N ILE A 208 -13.15 -9.88 -3.44
CA ILE A 208 -11.72 -9.61 -3.40
C ILE A 208 -11.06 -10.12 -4.68
N PRO A 209 -9.99 -9.45 -5.16
CA PRO A 209 -9.28 -9.86 -6.37
C PRO A 209 -8.55 -11.19 -6.21
N SER A 210 -8.25 -11.83 -7.34
CA SER A 210 -7.35 -12.99 -7.39
C SER A 210 -5.93 -12.64 -6.93
N ALA A 211 -5.13 -13.65 -6.57
CA ALA A 211 -3.71 -13.46 -6.24
C ALA A 211 -2.95 -12.86 -7.43
N MET A 212 -3.24 -13.30 -8.65
CA MET A 212 -2.60 -12.79 -9.87
C MET A 212 -2.89 -11.31 -10.11
N PHE A 213 -4.15 -10.86 -9.91
CA PHE A 213 -4.50 -9.44 -9.94
C PHE A 213 -3.69 -8.65 -8.91
N ASN A 214 -3.67 -9.14 -7.66
CA ASN A 214 -2.99 -8.45 -6.56
C ASN A 214 -1.48 -8.34 -6.76
N LEU A 215 -0.81 -9.37 -7.31
CA LEU A 215 0.61 -9.33 -7.64
C LEU A 215 0.95 -8.17 -8.58
N LEU A 216 0.15 -7.94 -9.62
CA LEU A 216 0.40 -6.88 -10.60
C LEU A 216 -0.05 -5.51 -10.07
N MET A 217 -1.26 -5.43 -9.54
CA MET A 217 -1.84 -4.16 -9.10
C MET A 217 -1.08 -3.56 -7.92
N GLN A 218 -0.76 -4.37 -6.90
CA GLN A 218 -0.08 -3.84 -5.71
C GLN A 218 1.39 -3.52 -5.96
N LEU A 219 2.09 -4.30 -6.82
CA LEU A 219 3.44 -3.91 -7.24
C LEU A 219 3.42 -2.61 -8.05
N ALA A 220 2.46 -2.42 -8.96
CA ALA A 220 2.29 -1.17 -9.69
C ALA A 220 1.95 0.00 -8.74
N HIS A 221 1.12 -0.23 -7.73
CA HIS A 221 0.81 0.76 -6.70
C HIS A 221 2.07 1.17 -5.91
N ILE A 222 2.87 0.20 -5.45
CA ILE A 222 4.16 0.45 -4.79
C ILE A 222 5.10 1.24 -5.71
N HIS A 223 5.22 0.82 -6.98
CA HIS A 223 6.04 1.48 -7.98
C HIS A 223 5.64 2.95 -8.18
N CYS A 224 4.36 3.21 -8.43
CA CYS A 224 3.86 4.56 -8.66
C CYS A 224 4.06 5.47 -7.46
N HIS A 225 3.74 5.01 -6.26
CA HIS A 225 3.94 5.80 -5.04
C HIS A 225 5.42 6.04 -4.73
N PHE A 226 6.28 5.03 -4.93
CA PHE A 226 7.72 5.22 -4.81
C PHE A 226 8.24 6.28 -5.77
N PHE A 227 7.77 6.32 -7.02
CA PHE A 227 8.15 7.35 -7.99
C PHE A 227 7.57 8.73 -7.64
N SER A 228 6.32 8.82 -7.19
CA SER A 228 5.61 10.08 -6.96
C SER A 228 6.00 10.81 -5.69
N GLY A 229 6.16 10.12 -4.59
CA GLY A 229 6.34 10.80 -3.29
C GLY A 229 6.87 9.92 -2.19
N GLY A 230 6.67 8.62 -2.25
CA GLY A 230 7.12 7.67 -1.25
C GLY A 230 6.08 6.60 -0.95
N ILE A 231 6.53 5.54 -0.34
CA ILE A 231 5.75 4.36 0.03
C ILE A 231 6.17 3.90 1.42
N GLY A 232 5.27 3.31 2.20
CA GLY A 232 5.55 2.86 3.56
C GLY A 232 5.68 1.35 3.69
N LEU A 233 6.10 0.90 4.88
CA LEU A 233 6.22 -0.53 5.19
C LEU A 233 4.86 -1.23 5.21
N ARG A 234 3.76 -0.53 5.47
CA ARG A 234 2.41 -1.12 5.42
C ARG A 234 2.11 -1.75 4.07
N GLN A 235 2.39 -1.05 2.97
CA GLN A 235 2.15 -1.55 1.62
C GLN A 235 3.10 -2.70 1.25
N MET A 236 4.32 -2.69 1.77
CA MET A 236 5.26 -3.80 1.60
C MET A 236 4.82 -5.02 2.38
N ASN A 237 4.28 -4.85 3.58
CA ASN A 237 3.69 -5.93 4.36
C ASN A 237 2.43 -6.52 3.69
N ASP A 238 1.57 -5.67 3.12
CA ASP A 238 0.46 -6.14 2.29
C ASP A 238 0.98 -7.05 1.14
N PHE A 239 2.02 -6.59 0.45
CA PHE A 239 2.59 -7.34 -0.68
C PHE A 239 3.29 -8.63 -0.25
N TYR A 240 3.90 -8.67 0.95
CA TYR A 240 4.44 -9.89 1.56
C TYR A 240 3.36 -10.98 1.61
N TYR A 241 2.17 -10.67 2.13
CA TYR A 241 1.09 -11.64 2.22
C TYR A 241 0.46 -11.96 0.87
N VAL A 242 0.43 -11.06 -0.07
CA VAL A 242 0.01 -11.35 -1.47
C VAL A 242 0.93 -12.39 -2.10
N LEU A 243 2.25 -12.29 -1.90
CA LEU A 243 3.20 -13.32 -2.37
C LEU A 243 2.94 -14.66 -1.69
N MET A 244 2.75 -14.69 -0.38
CA MET A 244 2.47 -15.89 0.39
C MET A 244 1.13 -16.56 0.01
N SER A 245 0.16 -15.81 -0.51
CA SER A 245 -1.13 -16.32 -0.96
C SER A 245 -1.14 -16.78 -2.42
N SER A 246 -0.07 -16.50 -3.17
CA SER A 246 0.04 -16.85 -4.59
C SER A 246 0.72 -18.19 -4.83
N SER A 247 0.35 -18.88 -5.89
CA SER A 247 1.03 -20.08 -6.36
C SER A 247 2.37 -19.75 -7.02
N LYS A 248 3.24 -20.73 -7.16
CA LYS A 248 4.51 -20.58 -7.89
C LYS A 248 4.29 -20.20 -9.36
N ASP A 249 3.30 -20.78 -10.00
CA ASP A 249 2.99 -20.51 -11.42
C ASP A 249 2.49 -19.07 -11.62
N GLU A 250 1.61 -18.58 -10.72
CA GLU A 250 1.17 -17.19 -10.74
C GLU A 250 2.36 -16.22 -10.56
N ARG A 251 3.30 -16.51 -9.67
CA ARG A 251 4.50 -15.67 -9.49
C ARG A 251 5.40 -15.65 -10.73
N VAL A 252 5.56 -16.78 -11.40
CA VAL A 252 6.34 -16.88 -12.66
C VAL A 252 5.66 -16.09 -13.78
N GLU A 253 4.36 -16.25 -13.95
CA GLU A 253 3.58 -15.50 -14.94
C GLU A 253 3.56 -13.99 -14.63
N ALA A 254 3.31 -13.61 -13.37
CA ALA A 254 3.36 -12.22 -12.93
C ALA A 254 4.72 -11.59 -13.24
N MET A 255 5.84 -12.30 -12.98
CA MET A 255 7.18 -11.77 -13.28
C MET A 255 7.42 -11.55 -14.76
N ALA A 256 6.86 -12.39 -15.63
CA ALA A 256 6.93 -12.19 -17.09
C ALA A 256 6.19 -10.91 -17.52
N LEU A 257 5.03 -10.62 -16.93
CA LEU A 257 4.26 -9.40 -17.16
C LEU A 257 4.95 -8.16 -16.57
N ILE A 258 5.48 -8.26 -15.34
CA ILE A 258 6.23 -7.21 -14.64
C ILE A 258 7.41 -6.71 -15.48
N ARG A 259 8.14 -7.63 -16.14
CA ARG A 259 9.24 -7.28 -17.06
C ARG A 259 8.74 -6.48 -18.27
N LYS A 260 7.62 -6.89 -18.88
CA LYS A 260 7.00 -6.20 -20.03
C LYS A 260 6.42 -4.83 -19.67
N MET A 261 6.18 -4.59 -18.40
CA MET A 261 5.64 -3.34 -17.85
C MET A 261 6.71 -2.45 -17.18
N GLY A 262 8.00 -2.77 -17.34
CA GLY A 262 9.12 -1.94 -16.87
C GLY A 262 9.33 -1.92 -15.36
N MET A 263 8.69 -2.81 -14.58
CA MET A 263 8.77 -2.82 -13.12
C MET A 263 9.79 -3.82 -12.53
N ARG A 264 10.63 -4.46 -13.38
CA ARG A 264 11.58 -5.50 -12.93
C ARG A 264 12.47 -5.04 -11.78
N ASN A 265 13.06 -3.86 -11.90
CA ASN A 265 14.01 -3.35 -10.91
C ASN A 265 13.30 -2.96 -9.59
N THR A 266 12.07 -2.47 -9.67
CA THR A 266 11.23 -2.26 -8.48
C THR A 266 10.91 -3.58 -7.79
N ALA A 267 10.56 -4.61 -8.55
CA ALA A 267 10.34 -5.95 -8.00
C ALA A 267 11.61 -6.48 -7.29
N ALA A 268 12.79 -6.40 -7.93
CA ALA A 268 14.04 -6.86 -7.34
C ALA A 268 14.43 -6.09 -6.07
N ALA A 269 14.21 -4.77 -6.06
CA ALA A 269 14.38 -3.94 -4.87
C ALA A 269 13.43 -4.34 -3.74
N LEU A 270 12.16 -4.56 -4.07
CA LEU A 270 11.14 -4.96 -3.11
C LEU A 270 11.45 -6.35 -2.53
N MET A 271 11.88 -7.33 -3.36
CA MET A 271 12.28 -8.65 -2.86
C MET A 271 13.42 -8.56 -1.84
N TRP A 272 14.37 -7.64 -2.05
CA TRP A 272 15.42 -7.41 -1.05
C TRP A 272 14.85 -6.82 0.24
N VAL A 273 13.95 -5.84 0.17
CA VAL A 273 13.29 -5.27 1.36
C VAL A 273 12.49 -6.32 2.10
N LEU A 274 11.74 -7.17 1.40
CA LEU A 274 10.95 -8.23 2.02
C LEU A 274 11.82 -9.28 2.70
N LYS A 275 12.99 -9.60 2.12
CA LYS A 275 13.98 -10.45 2.75
C LYS A 275 14.52 -9.85 4.04
N GLU A 276 14.97 -8.59 4.00
CA GLU A 276 15.61 -7.93 5.13
C GLU A 276 14.64 -7.59 6.26
N VAL A 277 13.42 -7.16 5.94
CA VAL A 277 12.44 -6.73 6.94
C VAL A 277 11.60 -7.88 7.46
N PHE A 278 11.13 -8.78 6.58
CA PHE A 278 10.13 -9.81 6.88
C PHE A 278 10.68 -11.24 6.76
N PHE A 279 11.99 -11.44 6.57
CA PHE A 279 12.62 -12.77 6.39
C PHE A 279 11.94 -13.62 5.30
N MET A 280 11.52 -12.99 4.20
CA MET A 280 10.90 -13.72 3.10
C MET A 280 11.87 -14.75 2.50
N ASP A 281 11.42 -15.99 2.43
CA ASP A 281 12.16 -17.08 1.80
C ASP A 281 12.21 -16.93 0.28
N ALA A 282 13.31 -17.41 -0.32
CA ALA A 282 13.56 -17.29 -1.75
C ALA A 282 12.47 -17.96 -2.63
N GLU A 283 11.82 -19.00 -2.11
CA GLU A 283 10.76 -19.71 -2.83
C GLU A 283 9.51 -18.84 -3.11
N TRP A 284 9.25 -17.82 -2.28
CA TRP A 284 8.12 -16.92 -2.42
C TRP A 284 8.43 -15.68 -3.27
N MET A 285 9.69 -15.49 -3.63
CA MET A 285 10.14 -14.30 -4.36
C MET A 285 9.77 -14.35 -5.84
N LEU A 286 9.42 -13.20 -6.40
CA LEU A 286 9.21 -13.02 -7.85
C LEU A 286 10.50 -13.14 -8.66
N CYS A 287 11.61 -12.70 -8.09
CA CYS A 287 12.93 -12.70 -8.72
C CYS A 287 14.03 -12.58 -7.67
N SER A 288 15.28 -12.75 -8.08
CA SER A 288 16.44 -12.53 -7.22
C SER A 288 16.43 -11.09 -6.66
N PRO A 289 16.64 -10.92 -5.35
CA PRO A 289 16.71 -9.60 -4.72
C PRO A 289 17.93 -8.81 -5.21
N ASP A 290 17.76 -7.49 -5.32
CA ASP A 290 18.85 -6.54 -5.61
C ASP A 290 19.10 -5.66 -4.38
N GLU A 291 20.22 -5.92 -3.68
CA GLU A 291 20.61 -5.18 -2.47
C GLU A 291 20.80 -3.69 -2.72
N SER A 292 21.44 -3.32 -3.85
CA SER A 292 21.75 -1.92 -4.15
C SER A 292 20.48 -1.08 -4.38
N LEU A 293 19.51 -1.65 -5.09
CA LEU A 293 18.21 -1.01 -5.32
C LEU A 293 17.33 -1.08 -4.07
N GLY A 294 17.37 -2.20 -3.34
CA GLY A 294 16.65 -2.39 -2.09
C GLY A 294 17.05 -1.40 -1.01
N ASN A 295 18.34 -1.13 -0.85
CA ASN A 295 18.84 -0.10 0.07
C ASN A 295 18.34 1.30 -0.31
N VAL A 296 18.22 1.61 -1.60
CA VAL A 296 17.63 2.89 -2.05
C VAL A 296 16.14 2.94 -1.69
N LEU A 297 15.40 1.88 -1.99
CA LEU A 297 13.96 1.80 -1.71
C LEU A 297 13.69 1.92 -0.20
N LEU A 298 14.36 1.12 0.62
CA LEU A 298 14.19 1.13 2.08
C LEU A 298 14.61 2.47 2.70
N GLY A 299 15.68 3.08 2.19
CA GLY A 299 16.10 4.43 2.61
C GLY A 299 15.04 5.50 2.33
N GLU A 300 14.36 5.46 1.18
CA GLU A 300 13.26 6.39 0.86
C GLU A 300 12.02 6.09 1.73
N VAL A 301 11.73 4.84 2.06
CA VAL A 301 10.65 4.43 2.98
C VAL A 301 10.84 5.05 4.36
N PHE A 302 12.02 4.91 4.95
CA PHE A 302 12.28 5.47 6.28
C PHE A 302 12.40 6.99 6.28
N LYS A 303 12.84 7.58 5.18
CA LYS A 303 12.87 9.03 5.03
C LYS A 303 11.48 9.62 4.93
N GLY A 304 10.63 9.02 4.10
CA GLY A 304 9.32 9.57 3.75
C GLY A 304 8.17 9.13 4.68
N GLY A 305 8.31 8.00 5.36
CA GLY A 305 7.19 7.38 6.06
C GLY A 305 6.08 6.94 5.10
N ASN A 306 4.92 6.61 5.64
CA ASN A 306 3.78 6.16 4.84
C ASN A 306 3.37 7.22 3.82
N PHE A 307 3.33 6.86 2.53
CA PHE A 307 3.03 7.74 1.39
C PHE A 307 3.89 9.01 1.29
N GLY A 308 5.08 9.04 1.90
CA GLY A 308 5.99 10.18 1.81
C GLY A 308 5.53 11.42 2.59
N HIS A 309 4.58 11.28 3.52
CA HIS A 309 4.05 12.42 4.30
C HIS A 309 5.11 13.21 5.05
N TYR A 310 6.26 12.61 5.34
CA TYR A 310 7.36 13.23 6.06
C TYR A 310 8.52 13.71 5.15
N LEU A 311 8.34 13.65 3.82
CA LEU A 311 9.37 14.09 2.85
C LEU A 311 9.45 15.60 2.70
N PHE A 312 8.31 16.28 2.91
CA PHE A 312 8.19 17.72 2.68
C PHE A 312 7.46 18.34 3.86
N ASP A 313 8.10 19.23 4.59
CA ASP A 313 7.39 20.16 5.48
C ASP A 313 6.47 21.03 4.63
N ASN A 314 5.26 21.28 5.13
CA ASN A 314 4.22 22.00 4.38
C ASN A 314 4.61 23.44 3.94
N GLU A 315 5.70 23.98 4.48
CA GLU A 315 6.21 25.32 4.24
C GLU A 315 7.38 25.40 3.26
N GLU A 316 7.92 24.27 2.77
CA GLU A 316 9.04 24.35 1.83
C GLU A 316 8.62 24.94 0.49
N ALA A 317 9.33 26.00 0.11
CA ALA A 317 9.08 26.73 -1.12
C ALA A 317 9.05 25.79 -2.34
N PHE A 318 8.14 26.06 -3.29
CA PHE A 318 7.98 25.35 -4.56
C PHE A 318 9.32 25.02 -5.27
N PHE A 319 10.28 25.95 -5.19
CA PHE A 319 11.60 25.76 -5.76
C PHE A 319 12.40 24.62 -5.10
N LEU A 320 12.35 24.49 -3.78
CA LEU A 320 13.05 23.42 -3.05
C LEU A 320 12.42 22.05 -3.38
N LYS A 321 11.11 21.97 -3.49
CA LYS A 321 10.40 20.75 -3.95
C LYS A 321 10.85 20.34 -5.35
N ALA A 322 11.01 21.29 -6.27
CA ALA A 322 11.49 21.01 -7.62
C ALA A 322 12.95 20.50 -7.62
N VAL A 323 13.83 21.11 -6.81
CA VAL A 323 15.23 20.66 -6.65
C VAL A 323 15.31 19.24 -6.05
N LEU A 324 14.50 18.96 -5.03
CA LEU A 324 14.46 17.64 -4.40
C LEU A 324 13.92 16.57 -5.36
N ARG A 325 12.90 16.90 -6.17
CA ARG A 325 12.41 16.02 -7.26
C ARG A 325 13.51 15.74 -8.28
N ARG A 326 14.31 16.75 -8.66
CA ARG A 326 15.43 16.57 -9.59
C ARG A 326 16.53 15.67 -9.02
N LYS A 327 16.84 15.76 -7.71
CA LYS A 327 17.76 14.83 -7.04
C LYS A 327 17.23 13.40 -7.00
N ARG A 328 15.92 13.20 -6.84
CA ARG A 328 15.29 11.88 -6.91
C ARG A 328 15.32 11.29 -8.32
N PHE A 329 15.25 12.12 -9.36
CA PHE A 329 15.26 11.68 -10.75
C PHE A 329 16.42 10.73 -11.07
N LEU A 330 17.65 11.10 -10.71
CA LEU A 330 18.84 10.27 -10.94
C LEU A 330 18.76 8.90 -10.22
N LYS A 331 18.13 8.86 -9.05
CA LYS A 331 17.90 7.61 -8.33
C LYS A 331 16.84 6.75 -9.04
N LEU A 332 15.75 7.38 -9.51
CA LEU A 332 14.64 6.70 -10.15
C LEU A 332 15.00 6.11 -11.52
N LEU A 333 15.96 6.71 -12.26
CA LEU A 333 16.48 6.14 -13.52
C LEU A 333 16.98 4.70 -13.36
N ARG A 334 17.50 4.35 -12.17
CA ARG A 334 17.96 2.99 -11.86
C ARG A 334 16.81 1.99 -11.75
N PHE A 335 15.61 2.45 -11.44
CA PHE A 335 14.41 1.61 -11.33
C PHE A 335 13.68 1.44 -12.67
N GLY A 336 13.71 2.45 -13.55
CA GLY A 336 13.12 2.37 -14.87
C GLY A 336 13.22 3.68 -15.63
N VAL A 337 14.00 3.69 -16.71
CA VAL A 337 14.21 4.91 -17.52
C VAL A 337 12.90 5.43 -18.10
N LEU A 338 12.10 4.57 -18.73
CA LEU A 338 10.84 4.97 -19.36
C LEU A 338 9.81 5.47 -18.34
N GLU A 339 9.70 4.80 -17.20
CA GLU A 339 8.81 5.23 -16.11
C GLU A 339 9.24 6.58 -15.53
N THR A 340 10.56 6.80 -15.38
CA THR A 340 11.10 8.08 -14.89
C THR A 340 10.81 9.22 -15.86
N ILE A 341 10.97 9.00 -17.16
CA ILE A 341 10.63 9.98 -18.22
C ILE A 341 9.11 10.23 -18.21
N GLY A 342 8.30 9.18 -18.15
CA GLY A 342 6.85 9.29 -18.08
C GLY A 342 6.37 10.09 -16.86
N GLN A 343 6.98 9.88 -15.70
CA GLN A 343 6.67 10.66 -14.51
C GLN A 343 7.04 12.14 -14.68
N MET A 344 8.22 12.45 -15.21
CA MET A 344 8.61 13.85 -15.46
C MET A 344 7.61 14.55 -16.38
N TRP A 345 7.17 13.87 -17.42
CA TRP A 345 6.14 14.39 -18.32
C TRP A 345 4.83 14.66 -17.56
N PHE A 346 4.40 13.72 -16.73
CA PHE A 346 3.19 13.85 -15.93
C PHE A 346 3.29 15.04 -14.95
N ASP A 347 4.40 15.17 -14.24
CA ASP A 347 4.66 16.29 -13.32
C ASP A 347 4.66 17.64 -14.05
N THR A 348 5.28 17.70 -15.24
CA THR A 348 5.32 18.92 -16.07
C THR A 348 3.91 19.32 -16.50
N MET A 349 3.11 18.37 -17.01
CA MET A 349 1.73 18.65 -17.42
C MET A 349 0.84 19.06 -16.25
N TYR A 350 1.06 18.49 -15.05
CA TYR A 350 0.35 18.90 -13.84
C TYR A 350 0.68 20.34 -13.43
N ILE A 351 1.96 20.72 -13.51
CA ILE A 351 2.40 22.09 -13.22
C ILE A 351 1.78 23.09 -14.22
N VAL A 352 1.86 22.77 -15.51
CA VAL A 352 1.26 23.63 -16.57
C VAL A 352 -0.24 23.83 -16.34
N LYS A 353 -0.99 22.75 -16.01
CA LYS A 353 -2.43 22.85 -15.72
C LYS A 353 -2.78 23.70 -14.48
N LYS A 354 -1.86 23.87 -13.55
CA LYS A 354 -2.06 24.73 -12.36
C LYS A 354 -1.70 26.19 -12.60
N LEU A 355 -0.91 26.47 -13.64
CA LEU A 355 -0.49 27.83 -14.01
C LEU A 355 -1.42 28.50 -15.02
N ILE A 356 -2.25 27.71 -15.70
CA ILE A 356 -3.34 28.14 -16.59
C ILE A 356 -4.68 28.05 -15.84
#